data_14cd3bc07d49ba03f477bf3b97683510
#
_entry.id   14cd3bc07d49ba03f477bf3b97683510
#
_cell.length_a   1.000
_cell.length_b   1.000
_cell.length_c   1.000
_cell.angle_alpha   90.00
_cell.angle_beta   90.00
_cell.angle_gamma   90.00
#
_symmetry.space_group_name_H-M   'P 1'
#
loop_
_entity.id
_entity.type
_entity.pdbx_description
1 polymer ?
#
loop_
_entity_poly.entity_id
_entity_poly.type
_entity_poly.pdbx_seq_one_letter_code
_entity_poly.pdbx_strand_id
1 'polypeptide(L)'
;YPEEWDVDWKENTHYSLGLFLVQYLGNGFNLADAAHLTYNDHYFQSGKKSFQFIRQKTEDRSDNEVVIPIIPPLQTILDQIAAPPIKGSLVFPGIYGDAMTPIDRRKRVAMENQNIKKRVRRLVKSMGWEVQPSCTWCRHSFATNLTHAGVPHNYISESMGHSVDSNITNRYIDAF
;
A
#
# COMPACT_ATOMS: atom_id res chain seq x y z
N TYR A 1 -14.65 7.07 14.55
CA TYR A 1 -13.66 8.00 15.12
C TYR A 1 -14.23 8.63 16.38
N PRO A 2 -13.39 8.94 17.40
CA PRO A 2 -13.84 9.68 18.60
C PRO A 2 -14.54 10.99 18.23
N GLU A 3 -15.59 11.34 18.97
CA GLU A 3 -16.41 12.53 18.67
C GLU A 3 -15.62 13.82 18.84
N GLU A 4 -14.67 13.86 19.79
CA GLU A 4 -13.81 15.00 20.11
C GLU A 4 -12.75 15.33 19.03
N TRP A 5 -12.60 14.48 18.03
CA TRP A 5 -11.69 14.77 16.93
C TRP A 5 -12.30 15.77 15.97
N ASP A 6 -11.53 16.82 15.59
CA ASP A 6 -11.95 17.75 14.55
C ASP A 6 -12.13 17.07 13.17
N VAL A 7 -12.84 17.74 12.26
CA VAL A 7 -13.18 17.21 10.94
C VAL A 7 -11.92 16.91 10.13
N ASP A 8 -10.97 17.85 10.07
CA ASP A 8 -9.74 17.70 9.30
C ASP A 8 -8.91 16.49 9.79
N TRP A 9 -8.89 16.27 11.11
CA TRP A 9 -8.21 15.13 11.68
C TRP A 9 -8.90 13.81 11.33
N LYS A 10 -10.23 13.78 11.33
CA LYS A 10 -11.03 12.60 10.92
C LYS A 10 -10.80 12.27 9.45
N GLU A 11 -10.90 13.25 8.56
CA GLU A 11 -10.68 13.06 7.12
C GLU A 11 -9.27 12.60 6.79
N ASN A 12 -8.26 13.27 7.35
CA ASN A 12 -6.87 12.89 7.18
C ASN A 12 -6.56 11.50 7.75
N THR A 13 -7.19 11.11 8.87
CA THR A 13 -7.04 9.77 9.44
C THR A 13 -7.72 8.73 8.57
N HIS A 14 -8.89 9.05 8.00
CA HIS A 14 -9.59 8.19 7.07
C HIS A 14 -8.73 7.89 5.83
N TYR A 15 -8.17 8.91 5.19
CA TYR A 15 -7.26 8.75 4.06
C TYR A 15 -6.02 7.93 4.42
N SER A 16 -5.40 8.21 5.57
CA SER A 16 -4.23 7.47 6.06
C SER A 16 -4.55 6.01 6.37
N LEU A 17 -5.71 5.72 6.95
CA LEU A 17 -6.17 4.35 7.18
C LEU A 17 -6.41 3.63 5.86
N GLY A 18 -7.03 4.29 4.90
CA GLY A 18 -7.23 3.76 3.55
C GLY A 18 -5.90 3.38 2.89
N LEU A 19 -4.92 4.29 2.89
CA LEU A 19 -3.57 4.00 2.35
C LEU A 19 -2.87 2.87 3.11
N PHE A 20 -3.07 2.75 4.42
CA PHE A 20 -2.53 1.64 5.22
C PHE A 20 -3.14 0.31 4.78
N LEU A 21 -4.47 0.24 4.65
CA LEU A 21 -5.17 -0.98 4.25
C LEU A 21 -4.91 -1.37 2.79
N VAL A 22 -4.80 -0.39 1.89
CA VAL A 22 -4.42 -0.62 0.48
C VAL A 22 -3.07 -1.32 0.38
N GLN A 23 -2.09 -0.96 1.22
CA GLN A 23 -0.80 -1.65 1.22
C GLN A 23 -0.92 -3.13 1.61
N TYR A 24 -1.77 -3.48 2.58
CA TYR A 24 -2.01 -4.86 2.97
C TYR A 24 -2.76 -5.64 1.88
N LEU A 25 -3.89 -5.11 1.41
CA LEU A 25 -4.76 -5.75 0.41
C LEU A 25 -4.11 -5.76 -1.00
N GLY A 26 -3.13 -4.89 -1.23
CA GLY A 26 -2.36 -4.79 -2.46
C GLY A 26 -1.07 -5.63 -2.42
N ASN A 27 -1.12 -6.85 -1.93
CA ASN A 27 0.01 -7.78 -1.89
C ASN A 27 1.19 -7.27 -1.03
N GLY A 28 0.92 -6.48 -0.01
CA GLY A 28 1.96 -5.95 0.87
C GLY A 28 2.91 -4.96 0.17
N PHE A 29 2.47 -4.25 -0.87
CA PHE A 29 3.32 -3.28 -1.56
C PHE A 29 3.64 -2.06 -0.69
N ASN A 30 4.68 -1.33 -1.05
CA ASN A 30 5.15 -0.19 -0.25
C ASN A 30 4.37 1.09 -0.58
N LEU A 31 4.39 2.05 0.33
CA LEU A 31 3.82 3.38 0.07
C LEU A 31 4.49 4.08 -1.12
N ALA A 32 5.77 3.84 -1.37
CA ALA A 32 6.45 4.36 -2.56
C ALA A 32 5.86 3.79 -3.85
N ASP A 33 5.57 2.48 -3.89
CA ASP A 33 4.90 1.84 -5.03
C ASP A 33 3.47 2.38 -5.19
N ALA A 34 2.72 2.57 -4.07
CA ALA A 34 1.40 3.19 -4.10
C ALA A 34 1.41 4.61 -4.68
N ALA A 35 2.45 5.40 -4.35
CA ALA A 35 2.61 6.77 -4.82
C ALA A 35 2.84 6.87 -6.34
N HIS A 36 3.42 5.82 -6.95
CA HIS A 36 3.65 5.74 -8.39
C HIS A 36 2.55 4.98 -9.15
N LEU A 37 1.61 4.36 -8.44
CA LEU A 37 0.55 3.58 -9.03
C LEU A 37 -0.32 4.45 -9.94
N THR A 38 -0.49 4.03 -11.19
CA THR A 38 -1.27 4.74 -12.19
C THR A 38 -2.40 3.88 -12.74
N TYR A 39 -3.43 4.54 -13.27
CA TYR A 39 -4.45 3.91 -14.10
C TYR A 39 -3.88 3.69 -15.50
N ASN A 40 -3.03 2.67 -15.65
CA ASN A 40 -2.37 2.31 -16.90
C ASN A 40 -3.27 1.49 -17.83
N ASP A 41 -2.73 1.08 -18.97
CA ASP A 41 -3.48 0.30 -19.99
C ASP A 41 -3.94 -1.05 -19.44
N HIS A 42 -3.12 -1.73 -18.63
CA HIS A 42 -3.50 -2.99 -18.00
C HIS A 42 -4.76 -2.84 -17.14
N TYR A 43 -4.88 -1.77 -16.35
CA TYR A 43 -6.05 -1.53 -15.51
C TYR A 43 -7.34 -1.51 -16.34
N PHE A 44 -7.35 -0.81 -17.47
CA PHE A 44 -8.53 -0.75 -18.34
C PHE A 44 -8.77 -2.05 -19.12
N GLN A 45 -7.70 -2.70 -19.61
CA GLN A 45 -7.78 -3.96 -20.36
C GLN A 45 -8.26 -5.11 -19.48
N SER A 46 -7.90 -5.12 -18.20
CA SER A 46 -8.40 -6.10 -17.21
C SER A 46 -9.89 -5.90 -16.85
N GLY A 47 -10.55 -4.89 -17.41
CA GLY A 47 -11.91 -4.49 -17.01
C GLY A 47 -11.95 -3.87 -15.61
N LYS A 48 -10.88 -3.16 -15.22
CA LYS A 48 -10.69 -2.52 -13.91
C LYS A 48 -10.59 -3.53 -12.75
N LYS A 49 -10.10 -4.74 -13.04
CA LYS A 49 -10.03 -5.83 -12.06
C LYS A 49 -8.66 -6.02 -11.44
N SER A 50 -7.62 -5.40 -11.98
CA SER A 50 -6.27 -5.46 -11.44
C SER A 50 -5.43 -4.25 -11.80
N PHE A 51 -4.49 -3.92 -10.92
CA PHE A 51 -3.36 -3.04 -11.23
C PHE A 51 -2.14 -3.87 -11.62
N GLN A 52 -1.28 -3.28 -12.45
CA GLN A 52 0.02 -3.84 -12.81
C GLN A 52 1.06 -2.71 -12.74
N PHE A 53 2.19 -2.97 -12.12
CA PHE A 53 3.28 -1.99 -12.00
C PHE A 53 4.63 -2.68 -11.78
N ILE A 54 5.71 -1.95 -12.07
CA ILE A 54 7.08 -2.35 -11.72
C ILE A 54 7.45 -1.67 -10.40
N ARG A 55 8.06 -2.42 -9.47
CA ARG A 55 8.44 -1.89 -8.17
C ARG A 55 9.56 -0.86 -8.26
N GLN A 56 9.36 0.31 -7.67
CA GLN A 56 10.32 1.41 -7.66
C GLN A 56 11.71 1.06 -7.10
N LYS A 57 11.77 0.16 -6.13
CA LYS A 57 13.04 -0.24 -5.51
C LYS A 57 13.89 -1.17 -6.38
N THR A 58 13.31 -1.83 -7.34
CA THR A 58 13.94 -2.87 -8.16
C THR A 58 13.92 -2.55 -9.65
N GLU A 59 13.47 -1.36 -10.04
CA GLU A 59 13.37 -0.91 -11.42
C GLU A 59 14.68 -1.09 -12.20
N ASP A 60 15.83 -0.84 -11.54
CA ASP A 60 17.16 -1.02 -12.15
C ASP A 60 17.68 -2.49 -12.13
N ARG A 61 16.96 -3.42 -11.51
CA ARG A 61 17.47 -4.78 -11.22
C ARG A 61 16.59 -5.93 -11.70
N SER A 62 15.32 -5.69 -11.94
CA SER A 62 14.40 -6.70 -12.46
C SER A 62 13.18 -6.04 -13.08
N ASP A 63 12.78 -6.53 -14.24
CA ASP A 63 11.54 -6.16 -14.93
C ASP A 63 10.33 -6.92 -14.34
N ASN A 64 10.40 -7.36 -13.09
CA ASN A 64 9.33 -8.12 -12.48
C ASN A 64 8.10 -7.23 -12.26
N GLU A 65 7.10 -7.48 -13.07
CA GLU A 65 5.79 -6.85 -12.94
C GLU A 65 5.02 -7.46 -11.78
N VAL A 66 4.44 -6.61 -10.96
CA VAL A 66 3.53 -7.01 -9.88
C VAL A 66 2.10 -6.77 -10.32
N VAL A 67 1.28 -7.80 -10.22
CA VAL A 67 -0.16 -7.70 -10.49
C VAL A 67 -0.93 -7.76 -9.17
N ILE A 68 -1.74 -6.74 -8.91
CA ILE A 68 -2.60 -6.64 -7.73
C ILE A 68 -4.05 -6.85 -8.17
N PRO A 69 -4.69 -7.96 -7.81
CA PRO A 69 -6.12 -8.15 -8.05
C PRO A 69 -6.94 -7.20 -7.17
N ILE A 70 -7.93 -6.56 -7.78
CA ILE A 70 -8.85 -5.68 -7.04
C ILE A 70 -9.99 -6.53 -6.49
N ILE A 71 -9.78 -7.06 -5.31
CA ILE A 71 -10.78 -7.80 -4.54
C ILE A 71 -11.81 -6.84 -3.92
N PRO A 72 -13.03 -7.31 -3.57
CA PRO A 72 -14.09 -6.43 -3.06
C PRO A 72 -13.69 -5.53 -1.89
N PRO A 73 -12.94 -5.99 -0.86
CA PRO A 73 -12.46 -5.10 0.20
C PRO A 73 -11.54 -3.98 -0.29
N LEU A 74 -10.66 -4.28 -1.26
CA LEU A 74 -9.78 -3.27 -1.87
C LEU A 74 -10.59 -2.27 -2.68
N GLN A 75 -11.57 -2.74 -3.47
CA GLN A 75 -12.45 -1.86 -4.24
C GLN A 75 -13.18 -0.88 -3.32
N THR A 76 -13.75 -1.35 -2.21
CA THR A 76 -14.45 -0.48 -1.24
C THR A 76 -13.55 0.65 -0.73
N ILE A 77 -12.28 0.39 -0.52
CA ILE A 77 -11.31 1.40 -0.06
C ILE A 77 -10.96 2.35 -1.22
N LEU A 78 -10.72 1.82 -2.41
CA LEU A 78 -10.42 2.64 -3.60
C LEU A 78 -11.56 3.62 -3.89
N ASP A 79 -12.82 3.20 -3.77
CA ASP A 79 -13.99 4.05 -3.97
C ASP A 79 -14.04 5.25 -3.01
N GLN A 80 -13.37 5.17 -1.86
CA GLN A 80 -13.33 6.21 -0.85
C GLN A 80 -12.13 7.15 -0.95
N ILE A 81 -10.96 6.65 -1.36
CA ILE A 81 -9.72 7.42 -1.26
C ILE A 81 -8.96 7.57 -2.58
N ALA A 82 -9.28 6.80 -3.62
CA ALA A 82 -8.59 6.88 -4.89
C ALA A 82 -9.12 8.04 -5.74
N ALA A 83 -8.25 8.61 -6.57
CA ALA A 83 -8.66 9.57 -7.59
C ALA A 83 -9.53 8.90 -8.68
N PRO A 84 -10.36 9.66 -9.40
CA PRO A 84 -11.10 9.13 -10.53
C PRO A 84 -10.21 8.40 -11.54
N PRO A 85 -10.65 7.27 -12.10
CA PRO A 85 -9.84 6.44 -12.99
C PRO A 85 -9.70 7.07 -14.39
N ILE A 86 -8.75 7.98 -14.52
CA ILE A 86 -8.35 8.62 -15.77
C ILE A 86 -7.06 7.97 -16.26
N LYS A 87 -7.01 7.54 -17.51
CA LYS A 87 -5.84 6.88 -18.10
C LYS A 87 -4.56 7.71 -17.92
N GLY A 88 -3.53 7.09 -17.37
CA GLY A 88 -2.23 7.69 -17.08
C GLY A 88 -2.17 8.54 -15.81
N SER A 89 -3.30 8.80 -15.13
CA SER A 89 -3.28 9.54 -13.87
C SER A 89 -2.86 8.64 -12.69
N LEU A 90 -2.33 9.29 -11.63
CA LEU A 90 -2.03 8.61 -10.38
C LEU A 90 -3.32 8.15 -9.68
N VAL A 91 -3.26 6.98 -9.05
CA VAL A 91 -4.35 6.46 -8.22
C VAL A 91 -4.45 7.25 -6.90
N PHE A 92 -3.31 7.63 -6.32
CA PHE A 92 -3.22 8.36 -5.04
C PHE A 92 -2.39 9.65 -5.16
N PRO A 93 -2.84 10.66 -5.91
CA PRO A 93 -2.06 11.90 -6.13
C PRO A 93 -1.77 12.65 -4.83
N GLY A 94 -2.63 12.51 -3.81
CA GLY A 94 -2.45 13.14 -2.49
C GLY A 94 -1.16 12.77 -1.77
N ILE A 95 -0.55 11.61 -2.10
CA ILE A 95 0.73 11.22 -1.51
C ILE A 95 1.84 12.19 -1.93
N TYR A 96 1.85 12.62 -3.18
CA TYR A 96 2.83 13.60 -3.67
C TYR A 96 2.43 15.04 -3.37
N GLY A 97 1.13 15.34 -3.33
CA GLY A 97 0.66 16.73 -3.25
C GLY A 97 1.28 17.55 -4.38
N ASP A 98 1.87 18.70 -4.03
CA ASP A 98 2.49 19.64 -4.98
C ASP A 98 3.95 19.34 -5.32
N ALA A 99 4.47 18.16 -4.93
CA ALA A 99 5.87 17.82 -5.17
C ALA A 99 6.15 17.55 -6.65
N MET A 100 6.97 18.40 -7.27
CA MET A 100 7.29 18.34 -8.69
C MET A 100 8.58 17.57 -8.98
N THR A 101 9.61 17.70 -8.12
CA THR A 101 10.90 17.05 -8.36
C THR A 101 10.94 15.62 -7.78
N PRO A 102 11.77 14.72 -8.33
CA PRO A 102 11.97 13.39 -7.76
C PRO A 102 12.42 13.41 -6.29
N ILE A 103 13.24 14.41 -5.91
CA ILE A 103 13.72 14.58 -4.54
C ILE A 103 12.55 14.96 -3.61
N ASP A 104 11.70 15.89 -4.03
CA ASP A 104 10.56 16.33 -3.22
C ASP A 104 9.51 15.22 -3.11
N ARG A 105 9.28 14.47 -4.18
CA ARG A 105 8.41 13.28 -4.16
C ARG A 105 8.88 12.24 -3.13
N ARG A 106 10.19 11.95 -3.07
CA ARG A 106 10.75 11.04 -2.04
C ARG A 106 10.52 11.59 -0.63
N LYS A 107 10.73 12.90 -0.41
CA LYS A 107 10.46 13.53 0.89
C LYS A 107 8.99 13.45 1.26
N ARG A 108 8.08 13.68 0.31
CA ARG A 108 6.63 13.57 0.52
C ARG A 108 6.22 12.15 0.90
N VAL A 109 6.70 11.14 0.20
CA VAL A 109 6.44 9.72 0.54
C VAL A 109 6.92 9.40 1.96
N ALA A 110 8.12 9.86 2.34
CA ALA A 110 8.66 9.65 3.69
C ALA A 110 7.80 10.36 4.76
N MET A 111 7.38 11.59 4.49
CA MET A 111 6.51 12.36 5.38
C MET A 111 5.13 11.69 5.52
N GLU A 112 4.53 11.26 4.41
CA GLU A 112 3.22 10.61 4.44
C GLU A 112 3.27 9.25 5.17
N ASN A 113 4.37 8.51 5.04
CA ASN A 113 4.60 7.30 5.82
C ASN A 113 4.57 7.57 7.34
N GLN A 114 5.17 8.67 7.79
CA GLN A 114 5.09 9.08 9.21
C GLN A 114 3.69 9.55 9.61
N ASN A 115 2.98 10.25 8.72
CA ASN A 115 1.60 10.68 8.94
C ASN A 115 0.67 9.47 9.12
N ILE A 116 0.74 8.49 8.22
CA ILE A 116 -0.01 7.24 8.30
C ILE A 116 0.26 6.55 9.64
N LYS A 117 1.54 6.36 9.98
CA LYS A 117 1.94 5.76 11.25
C LYS A 117 1.34 6.49 12.45
N LYS A 118 1.44 7.83 12.51
CA LYS A 118 0.93 8.65 13.61
C LYS A 118 -0.59 8.54 13.72
N ARG A 119 -1.31 8.67 12.60
CA ARG A 119 -2.77 8.70 12.58
C ARG A 119 -3.36 7.33 12.89
N VAL A 120 -2.85 6.27 12.28
CA VAL A 120 -3.33 4.90 12.52
C VAL A 120 -3.05 4.46 13.96
N ARG A 121 -1.88 4.78 14.52
CA ARG A 121 -1.58 4.51 15.94
C ARG A 121 -2.52 5.23 16.89
N ARG A 122 -2.82 6.50 16.63
CA ARG A 122 -3.79 7.25 17.43
C ARG A 122 -5.19 6.63 17.34
N LEU A 123 -5.60 6.21 16.14
CA LEU A 123 -6.89 5.54 15.93
C LEU A 123 -6.97 4.23 16.72
N VAL A 124 -6.00 3.31 16.57
CA VAL A 124 -6.04 2.02 17.27
C VAL A 124 -5.97 2.19 18.78
N LYS A 125 -5.23 3.19 19.27
CA LYS A 125 -5.21 3.55 20.70
C LYS A 125 -6.58 4.02 21.18
N SER A 126 -7.31 4.82 20.41
CA SER A 126 -8.68 5.24 20.77
C SER A 126 -9.69 4.10 20.79
N MET A 127 -9.36 2.96 20.13
CA MET A 127 -10.13 1.71 20.18
C MET A 127 -9.74 0.80 21.35
N GLY A 128 -8.81 1.22 22.20
CA GLY A 128 -8.30 0.42 23.31
C GLY A 128 -7.27 -0.66 22.92
N TRP A 129 -6.71 -0.59 21.73
CA TRP A 129 -5.73 -1.57 21.26
C TRP A 129 -4.30 -1.11 21.57
N GLU A 130 -3.54 -1.99 22.23
CA GLU A 130 -2.13 -1.73 22.62
C GLU A 130 -1.12 -2.18 21.54
N VAL A 131 -1.41 -1.89 20.27
CA VAL A 131 -0.55 -2.23 19.14
C VAL A 131 0.09 -0.99 18.52
N GLN A 132 1.23 -1.18 17.86
CA GLN A 132 2.00 -0.09 17.27
C GLN A 132 2.14 -0.27 15.73
N PRO A 133 1.04 -0.16 14.97
CA PRO A 133 1.06 -0.42 13.54
C PRO A 133 2.01 0.53 12.79
N SER A 134 2.55 0.02 11.67
CA SER A 134 3.37 0.78 10.73
C SER A 134 3.13 0.25 9.32
N CYS A 135 3.48 1.01 8.29
CA CYS A 135 3.33 0.54 6.90
C CYS A 135 4.10 -0.77 6.63
N THR A 136 5.20 -1.01 7.33
CA THR A 136 5.94 -2.27 7.24
C THR A 136 5.11 -3.46 7.75
N TRP A 137 4.22 -3.24 8.73
CA TRP A 137 3.29 -4.27 9.20
C TRP A 137 2.39 -4.82 8.10
N CYS A 138 1.92 -3.97 7.19
CA CYS A 138 1.08 -4.39 6.07
C CYS A 138 1.77 -5.50 5.28
N ARG A 139 3.06 -5.31 5.02
CA ARG A 139 3.87 -6.25 4.26
C ARG A 139 4.16 -7.53 5.05
N HIS A 140 4.50 -7.41 6.33
CA HIS A 140 4.69 -8.58 7.22
C HIS A 140 3.39 -9.37 7.37
N SER A 141 2.29 -8.69 7.69
CA SER A 141 0.98 -9.34 7.87
C SER A 141 0.52 -10.06 6.60
N PHE A 142 0.74 -9.47 5.43
CA PHE A 142 0.42 -10.12 4.16
C PHE A 142 1.20 -11.43 4.01
N ALA A 143 2.54 -11.40 4.15
CA ALA A 143 3.38 -12.57 4.01
C ALA A 143 3.06 -13.65 5.05
N THR A 144 2.96 -13.26 6.33
CA THR A 144 2.69 -14.18 7.44
C THR A 144 1.31 -14.84 7.32
N ASN A 145 0.26 -14.06 7.01
CA ASN A 145 -1.10 -14.60 6.88
C ASN A 145 -1.21 -15.58 5.71
N LEU A 146 -0.56 -15.32 4.58
CA LEU A 146 -0.53 -16.25 3.46
C LEU A 146 0.26 -17.53 3.81
N THR A 147 1.38 -17.39 4.53
CA THR A 147 2.15 -18.55 5.01
C THR A 147 1.31 -19.43 5.95
N HIS A 148 0.61 -18.83 6.91
CA HIS A 148 -0.29 -19.56 7.81
C HIS A 148 -1.47 -20.19 7.08
N ALA A 149 -1.91 -19.60 5.97
CA ALA A 149 -2.91 -20.18 5.08
C ALA A 149 -2.37 -21.31 4.16
N GLY A 150 -1.08 -21.66 4.28
CA GLY A 150 -0.46 -22.73 3.49
C GLY A 150 -0.11 -22.34 2.07
N VAL A 151 -0.07 -21.05 1.74
CA VAL A 151 0.31 -20.58 0.40
C VAL A 151 1.81 -20.82 0.18
N PRO A 152 2.24 -21.39 -0.96
CA PRO A 152 3.65 -21.63 -1.24
C PRO A 152 4.49 -20.35 -1.19
N HIS A 153 5.67 -20.44 -0.57
CA HIS A 153 6.57 -19.32 -0.35
C HIS A 153 6.98 -18.59 -1.65
N ASN A 154 7.24 -19.34 -2.74
CA ASN A 154 7.57 -18.75 -4.04
C ASN A 154 6.44 -17.87 -4.58
N TYR A 155 5.18 -18.29 -4.41
CA TYR A 155 4.02 -17.50 -4.81
C TYR A 155 3.90 -16.20 -3.99
N ILE A 156 4.13 -16.29 -2.67
CA ILE A 156 4.15 -15.10 -1.78
C ILE A 156 5.26 -14.15 -2.24
N SER A 157 6.46 -14.68 -2.50
CA SER A 157 7.62 -13.91 -2.96
C SER A 157 7.34 -13.16 -4.26
N GLU A 158 6.80 -13.86 -5.25
CA GLU A 158 6.44 -13.31 -6.55
C GLU A 158 5.34 -12.24 -6.42
N SER A 159 4.25 -12.55 -5.71
CA SER A 159 3.15 -11.59 -5.51
C SER A 159 3.58 -10.30 -4.78
N MET A 160 4.62 -10.38 -3.94
CA MET A 160 5.25 -9.23 -3.30
C MET A 160 6.30 -8.54 -4.19
N GLY A 161 6.54 -9.01 -5.42
CA GLY A 161 7.51 -8.47 -6.36
C GLY A 161 8.97 -8.68 -5.92
N HIS A 162 9.27 -9.79 -5.27
CA HIS A 162 10.65 -10.23 -5.01
C HIS A 162 11.13 -11.14 -6.16
N SER A 163 12.43 -11.14 -6.44
CA SER A 163 13.01 -12.13 -7.33
C SER A 163 12.88 -13.53 -6.73
N VAL A 164 12.63 -14.54 -7.57
CA VAL A 164 12.39 -15.94 -7.15
C VAL A 164 13.55 -16.48 -6.31
N ASP A 165 14.79 -16.06 -6.58
CA ASP A 165 16.00 -16.48 -5.87
C ASP A 165 16.27 -15.69 -4.56
N SER A 166 15.40 -14.75 -4.19
CA SER A 166 15.64 -13.92 -3.02
C SER A 166 15.04 -14.53 -1.75
N ASN A 167 15.87 -14.82 -0.76
CA ASN A 167 15.45 -15.15 0.61
C ASN A 167 14.87 -13.93 1.37
N ILE A 168 14.56 -12.84 0.67
CA ILE A 168 14.07 -11.60 1.29
C ILE A 168 12.69 -11.82 1.93
N THR A 169 11.85 -12.65 1.32
CA THR A 169 10.50 -12.95 1.83
C THR A 169 10.54 -13.59 3.21
N ASN A 170 11.56 -14.41 3.52
CA ASN A 170 11.73 -15.01 4.85
C ASN A 170 11.85 -13.97 5.97
N ARG A 171 12.32 -12.75 5.67
CA ARG A 171 12.42 -11.66 6.65
C ARG A 171 11.07 -11.07 7.06
N TYR A 172 10.02 -11.37 6.30
CA TYR A 172 8.66 -10.89 6.55
C TYR A 172 7.78 -11.96 7.19
N ILE A 173 8.22 -13.22 7.19
CA ILE A 173 7.53 -14.34 7.82
C ILE A 173 8.04 -14.44 9.25
N ASP A 174 7.13 -14.66 10.21
CA ASP A 174 7.43 -14.86 11.65
C ASP A 174 8.21 -13.70 12.32
N ALA A 175 8.05 -12.47 11.80
CA ALA A 175 8.67 -11.28 12.42
C ALA A 175 7.86 -10.71 13.61
N PHE A 176 6.75 -11.38 13.98
CA PHE A 176 5.83 -10.99 15.07
C PHE A 176 5.31 -12.20 15.84
#